data_1715e8d5900c27d59e976fe22e2c2a24
#
_entry.id   1715e8d5900c27d59e976fe22e2c2a24
#
_cell.length_a   1.000
_cell.length_b   1.000
_cell.length_c   1.000
_cell.angle_alpha   90.00
_cell.angle_beta   90.00
_cell.angle_gamma   90.00
#
_symmetry.space_group_name_H-M   'P 1'
#
loop_
_entity.id
_entity.type
_entity.pdbx_description
1 polymer ?
#
loop_
_entity_poly.entity_id
_entity_poly.type
_entity_poly.pdbx_seq_one_letter_code
_entity_poly.pdbx_strand_id
1 'polypeptide(L)' 'MERHLPRTATNEDELFAMRRAAWRKQGIAVLRIDDVRDEIIRQAVVNEAARLYGQREGA' A
#
# COMPACT_ATOMS: atom_id res chain seq x y z
N MET A 1 31.45 5.00 7.69
CA MET A 1 30.89 4.92 7.49
C MET A 1 30.00 5.03 7.26
N GLU A 2 29.79 4.99 6.95
CA GLU A 2 29.01 5.15 6.71
C GLU A 2 28.16 5.13 6.64
N ARG A 3 27.97 5.18 6.70
CA ARG A 3 27.07 5.05 6.63
C ARG A 3 26.07 5.61 6.70
N HIS A 4 26.09 6.11 6.64
CA HIS A 4 25.03 6.67 6.67
C HIS A 4 24.19 6.44 5.63
N LEU A 5 23.54 5.97 5.50
CA LEU A 5 22.76 5.59 4.59
C LEU A 5 21.70 6.42 4.23
N PRO A 6 21.30 6.57 3.00
CA PRO A 6 20.18 7.34 2.60
C PRO A 6 18.93 6.74 3.18
N ARG A 7 18.26 7.53 3.90
CA ARG A 7 17.10 7.07 4.50
C ARG A 7 16.02 6.77 3.58
N THR A 8 15.93 7.45 2.45
CA THR A 8 14.84 7.24 1.53
C THR A 8 14.81 5.83 0.99
N ALA A 9 15.96 5.32 0.61
CA ALA A 9 16.00 3.97 0.07
C ALA A 9 15.61 2.97 1.15
N THR A 10 16.12 3.20 2.34
CA THR A 10 15.81 2.33 3.44
C THR A 10 14.34 2.34 3.77
N ASN A 11 13.74 3.51 3.69
CA ASN A 11 12.34 3.65 4.02
C ASN A 11 11.45 2.84 3.13
N GLU A 12 11.75 2.79 1.85
CA GLU A 12 10.90 2.03 0.95
C GLU A 12 10.99 0.54 1.22
N ASP A 13 12.19 0.05 1.48
CA ASP A 13 12.35 -1.34 1.80
C ASP A 13 11.67 -1.70 3.11
N GLU A 14 11.77 -0.81 4.07
CA GLU A 14 11.13 -1.04 5.36
C GLU A 14 9.62 -1.03 5.23
N LEU A 15 9.08 -0.12 4.45
CA LEU A 15 7.65 -0.06 4.25
C LEU A 15 7.15 -1.33 3.59
N PHE A 16 7.88 -1.81 2.58
CA PHE A 16 7.46 -3.03 1.92
C PHE A 16 7.47 -4.20 2.89
N ALA A 17 8.51 -4.28 3.72
CA ALA A 17 8.61 -5.36 4.68
C ALA A 17 7.48 -5.30 5.70
N MET A 18 7.13 -4.09 6.14
CA MET A 18 6.04 -3.93 7.09
C MET A 18 4.70 -4.31 6.47
N ARG A 19 4.48 -3.92 5.23
CA ARG A 19 3.23 -4.26 4.55
C ARG A 19 3.11 -5.76 4.33
N ARG A 20 4.21 -6.39 3.99
CA ARG A 20 4.21 -7.84 3.81
C ARG A 20 3.91 -8.55 5.13
N ALA A 21 4.51 -8.08 6.22
CA ALA A 21 4.26 -8.69 7.51
C ALA A 21 2.81 -8.49 7.93
N ALA A 22 2.24 -7.33 7.67
CA ALA A 22 0.85 -7.07 8.01
C ALA A 22 -0.06 -8.03 7.25
N TRP A 23 0.25 -8.26 5.98
CA TRP A 23 -0.54 -9.19 5.20
C TRP A 23 -0.43 -10.61 5.74
N ARG A 24 0.79 -11.05 5.98
CA ARG A 24 1.02 -12.45 6.35
C ARG A 24 0.57 -12.76 7.76
N LYS A 25 0.65 -11.80 8.66
CA LYS A 25 0.35 -12.06 10.06
C LYS A 25 -1.03 -11.58 10.48
N GLN A 26 -1.55 -10.57 9.83
CA GLN A 26 -2.80 -9.97 10.27
C GLN A 26 -3.86 -9.91 9.19
N GLY A 27 -3.53 -10.29 7.98
CA GLY A 27 -4.51 -10.23 6.90
C GLY A 27 -4.80 -8.82 6.44
N ILE A 28 -3.88 -7.89 6.67
CA ILE A 28 -4.05 -6.50 6.26
C ILE A 28 -3.25 -6.25 5.01
N ALA A 29 -3.91 -5.77 3.97
CA ALA A 29 -3.25 -5.44 2.72
C ALA A 29 -3.30 -3.94 2.51
N VAL A 30 -2.13 -3.35 2.23
CA VAL A 30 -2.04 -1.94 1.89
C VAL A 30 -1.63 -1.87 0.43
N LEU A 31 -2.52 -1.35 -0.39
CA LEU A 31 -2.32 -1.31 -1.83
C LEU A 31 -2.46 0.11 -2.34
N ARG A 32 -1.61 0.46 -3.29
CA ARG A 32 -1.85 1.67 -4.05
C ARG A 32 -2.76 1.31 -5.20
N ILE A 33 -3.80 2.08 -5.37
CA ILE A 33 -4.78 1.79 -6.41
C ILE A 33 -4.13 1.70 -7.79
N ASP A 34 -3.16 2.57 -8.03
CA ASP A 34 -2.53 2.60 -9.34
C ASP A 34 -1.70 1.34 -9.63
N ASP A 35 -1.34 0.59 -8.60
CA ASP A 35 -0.58 -0.63 -8.79
C ASP A 35 -1.46 -1.81 -9.13
N VAL A 36 -2.77 -1.67 -9.00
CA VAL A 36 -3.70 -2.73 -9.37
C VAL A 36 -3.98 -2.58 -10.85
N ARG A 37 -3.36 -3.47 -11.66
CA ARG A 37 -3.42 -3.34 -13.10
C ARG A 37 -4.70 -3.83 -13.73
N ASP A 38 -5.32 -4.83 -13.16
CA ASP A 38 -6.57 -5.36 -13.68
C ASP A 38 -7.68 -4.39 -13.35
N GLU A 39 -8.36 -3.93 -14.39
CA GLU A 39 -9.34 -2.87 -14.21
C GLU A 39 -10.55 -3.32 -13.39
N ILE A 40 -10.98 -4.55 -13.56
CA ILE A 40 -12.12 -5.06 -12.82
C ILE A 40 -11.76 -5.18 -11.34
N ILE A 41 -10.58 -5.70 -11.06
CA ILE A 41 -10.14 -5.85 -9.69
C ILE A 41 -9.92 -4.49 -9.06
N ARG A 42 -9.32 -3.56 -9.82
CA ARG A 42 -9.09 -2.22 -9.31
C ARG A 42 -10.40 -1.55 -8.93
N GLN A 43 -11.42 -1.70 -9.77
CA GLN A 43 -12.70 -1.08 -9.48
C GLN A 43 -13.33 -1.70 -8.24
N ALA A 44 -13.19 -2.99 -8.07
CA ALA A 44 -13.72 -3.65 -6.88
C ALA A 44 -13.03 -3.16 -5.62
N VAL A 45 -11.72 -2.97 -5.68
CA VAL A 45 -10.97 -2.46 -4.54
C VAL A 45 -11.39 -1.03 -4.22
N VAL A 46 -11.55 -0.21 -5.25
CA VAL A 46 -11.99 1.16 -5.06
C VAL A 46 -13.38 1.20 -4.42
N ASN A 47 -14.28 0.36 -4.91
CA ASN A 47 -15.64 0.34 -4.39
C ASN A 47 -15.64 -0.06 -2.91
N GLU A 48 -14.85 -1.05 -2.57
CA GLU A 48 -14.81 -1.52 -1.20
C GLU A 48 -14.15 -0.49 -0.27
N ALA A 49 -13.09 0.14 -0.73
CA ALA A 49 -12.43 1.17 0.06
C ALA A 49 -13.36 2.35 0.29
N ALA A 50 -14.11 2.73 -0.73
CA ALA A 50 -15.04 3.84 -0.60
C ALA A 50 -16.17 3.49 0.38
N ARG A 51 -16.58 2.24 0.37
CA ARG A 51 -17.62 1.80 1.29
C ARG A 51 -17.12 1.87 2.73
N LEU A 52 -15.87 1.50 2.95
CA LEU A 52 -15.33 1.46 4.30
C LEU A 52 -14.89 2.82 4.81
N TYR A 53 -14.30 3.62 3.94
CA TYR A 53 -13.62 4.83 4.38
C TYR A 53 -14.15 6.12 3.74
N GLY A 54 -15.08 6.01 2.83
CA GLY A 54 -15.58 7.18 2.12
C GLY A 54 -14.81 7.43 0.84
N GLN A 55 -15.19 8.45 0.13
CA GLN A 55 -14.57 8.78 -1.14
C GLN A 55 -13.17 9.33 -0.93
N ARG A 56 -12.32 9.11 -1.93
CA ARG A 56 -10.97 9.66 -1.89
C ARG A 56 -11.03 11.18 -1.95
N GLU A 57 -10.15 11.81 -1.21
CA GLU A 57 -10.05 13.25 -1.27
C GLU A 57 -9.39 13.64 -2.56
N GLY A 58 -9.87 14.71 -3.15
CA GLY A 58 -9.32 15.21 -4.40
C GLY A 58 -9.77 14.44 -5.62
N ALA A 59 -10.68 13.51 -5.47
CA ALA A 59 -11.14 12.71 -6.60
C ALA A 59 -12.29 13.38 -7.33
#